data_e0a3d96162f046d2204f9ba0cd1b8a1c
#
_entry.id   e0a3d96162f046d2204f9ba0cd1b8a1c
#
_cell.length_a   1.000
_cell.length_b   1.000
_cell.length_c   1.000
_cell.angle_alpha   90.00
_cell.angle_beta   90.00
_cell.angle_gamma   90.00
#
_symmetry.space_group_name_H-M   'P 1'
#
loop_
_entity.id
_entity.type
_entity.pdbx_description
1 polymer ?
#
loop_
_entity_poly.entity_id
_entity_poly.type
_entity_poly.pdbx_seq_one_letter_code
_entity_poly.pdbx_strand_id
1 'polypeptide(L)'
;LAGVLVFFVSRAYHWYELDEQFVDGVKLMAYIGVVILTANGFAGVMNATGDIDSLVKSLTGLTGNHKLISIIVMYLIGLIVTLGIGSSFATIPIIASLFIPFGASIGLDTMALIALIGTASALGDSGSPASDSTLGPTAGLNIDGQHDHIRDTCIPNFLFYNVPLMIFGTIAAMVL
;
A
#
# COMPACT_ATOMS: atom_id res chain seq x y z
N LEU A 1 -4.91 1.77 22.78
CA LEU A 1 -5.19 1.53 24.20
C LEU A 1 -4.42 0.31 24.73
N ALA A 2 -4.52 -0.89 24.10
CA ALA A 2 -3.80 -2.09 24.55
C ALA A 2 -2.28 -1.88 24.60
N GLY A 3 -1.67 -1.26 23.60
CA GLY A 3 -0.24 -0.94 23.58
C GLY A 3 0.17 -0.01 24.71
N VAL A 4 -0.63 1.02 25.00
CA VAL A 4 -0.39 1.94 26.12
C VAL A 4 -0.44 1.19 27.47
N LEU A 5 -1.40 0.26 27.63
CA LEU A 5 -1.47 -0.57 28.82
C LEU A 5 -0.25 -1.49 28.97
N VAL A 6 0.23 -2.07 27.88
CA VAL A 6 1.46 -2.90 27.89
C VAL A 6 2.67 -2.08 28.32
N PHE A 7 2.86 -0.88 27.77
CA PHE A 7 3.94 0.02 28.17
C PHE A 7 3.85 0.42 29.65
N PHE A 8 2.64 0.64 30.13
CA PHE A 8 2.40 1.00 31.54
C PHE A 8 2.72 -0.17 32.50
N VAL A 9 2.24 -1.37 32.16
CA VAL A 9 2.45 -2.58 32.96
C VAL A 9 3.91 -3.02 32.94
N SER A 10 4.57 -2.94 31.79
CA SER A 10 5.99 -3.30 31.63
C SER A 10 6.95 -2.29 32.24
N ARG A 11 6.47 -1.10 32.67
CA ARG A 11 7.29 0.02 33.15
C ARG A 11 8.41 0.41 32.16
N ALA A 12 8.20 0.17 30.87
CA ALA A 12 9.15 0.48 29.82
C ALA A 12 9.34 2.00 29.62
N TYR A 13 8.30 2.78 29.95
CA TYR A 13 8.32 4.24 29.88
C TYR A 13 7.78 4.85 31.16
N HIS A 14 8.35 6.00 31.55
CA HIS A 14 7.79 6.83 32.61
C HIS A 14 6.61 7.66 32.07
N TRP A 15 5.70 8.05 32.96
CA TRP A 15 4.47 8.76 32.59
C TRP A 15 4.72 10.04 31.76
N TYR A 16 5.76 10.78 32.06
CA TYR A 16 6.14 12.00 31.34
C TYR A 16 6.76 11.73 29.95
N GLU A 17 7.30 10.55 29.71
CA GLU A 17 7.84 10.15 28.40
C GLU A 17 6.73 9.74 27.43
N LEU A 18 5.55 9.34 27.94
CA LEU A 18 4.40 8.99 27.13
C LEU A 18 3.86 10.18 26.32
N ASP A 19 4.01 11.40 26.84
CA ASP A 19 3.56 12.62 26.16
C ASP A 19 4.41 12.86 24.90
N GLU A 20 5.71 12.67 24.98
CA GLU A 20 6.62 12.78 23.82
C GLU A 20 6.32 11.70 22.77
N GLN A 21 6.10 10.45 23.19
CA GLN A 21 5.74 9.34 22.30
C GLN A 21 4.39 9.58 21.62
N PHE A 22 3.43 10.16 22.33
CA PHE A 22 2.14 10.54 21.76
C PHE A 22 2.29 11.63 20.71
N VAL A 23 3.08 12.67 20.99
CA VAL A 23 3.36 13.76 20.02
C VAL A 23 4.06 13.24 18.78
N ASP A 24 4.98 12.30 18.89
CA ASP A 24 5.65 11.69 17.73
C ASP A 24 4.69 10.83 16.90
N GLY A 25 3.78 10.11 17.55
CA GLY A 25 2.69 9.43 16.87
C GLY A 25 1.77 10.39 16.10
N VAL A 26 1.44 11.55 16.69
CA VAL A 26 0.64 12.59 16.03
C VAL A 26 1.37 13.18 14.82
N LYS A 27 2.69 13.41 14.91
CA LYS A 27 3.49 13.90 13.77
C LYS A 27 3.44 12.92 12.59
N LEU A 28 3.56 11.61 12.87
CA LEU A 28 3.43 10.57 11.85
C LEU A 28 2.04 10.59 11.20
N MET A 29 0.99 10.70 11.99
CA MET A 29 -0.39 10.77 11.49
C MET A 29 -0.67 12.05 10.70
N ALA A 30 -0.09 13.17 11.10
CA ALA A 30 -0.21 14.43 10.38
C ALA A 30 0.39 14.33 8.97
N TYR A 31 1.55 13.68 8.82
CA TYR A 31 2.14 13.40 7.51
C TYR A 31 1.20 12.59 6.62
N ILE A 32 0.65 11.50 7.14
CA ILE A 32 -0.33 10.66 6.41
C ILE A 32 -1.57 11.49 6.02
N GLY A 33 -2.06 12.35 6.91
CA GLY A 33 -3.18 13.26 6.64
C GLY A 33 -2.89 14.20 5.47
N VAL A 34 -1.70 14.78 5.41
CA VAL A 34 -1.28 15.65 4.28
C VAL A 34 -1.22 14.86 2.98
N VAL A 35 -0.67 13.64 3.00
CA VAL A 35 -0.63 12.76 1.82
C VAL A 35 -2.04 12.46 1.32
N ILE A 36 -2.98 12.11 2.20
CA ILE A 36 -4.37 11.84 1.83
C ILE A 36 -5.04 13.07 1.21
N LEU A 37 -4.84 14.25 1.80
CA LEU A 37 -5.40 15.51 1.27
C LEU A 37 -4.86 15.84 -0.11
N THR A 38 -3.55 15.74 -0.31
CA THR A 38 -2.92 16.01 -1.62
C THR A 38 -3.33 15.00 -2.67
N ALA A 39 -3.41 13.72 -2.33
CA ALA A 39 -3.88 12.67 -3.24
C ALA A 39 -5.33 12.87 -3.67
N ASN A 40 -6.22 13.28 -2.74
CA ASN A 40 -7.60 13.63 -3.09
C ASN A 40 -7.68 14.87 -3.99
N GLY A 41 -6.84 15.88 -3.74
CA GLY A 41 -6.73 17.05 -4.62
C GLY A 41 -6.29 16.67 -6.04
N PHE A 42 -5.27 15.82 -6.15
CA PHE A 42 -4.80 15.29 -7.43
C PHE A 42 -5.89 14.50 -8.17
N ALA A 43 -6.58 13.59 -7.47
CA ALA A 43 -7.71 12.85 -8.05
C ALA A 43 -8.85 13.79 -8.53
N GLY A 44 -9.12 14.87 -7.79
CA GLY A 44 -10.08 15.90 -8.18
C GLY A 44 -9.68 16.60 -9.48
N VAL A 45 -8.41 16.93 -9.66
CA VAL A 45 -7.89 17.54 -10.90
C VAL A 45 -8.02 16.55 -12.06
N MET A 46 -7.58 15.31 -11.89
CA MET A 46 -7.67 14.28 -12.94
C MET A 46 -9.12 13.99 -13.37
N ASN A 47 -10.06 14.04 -12.43
CA ASN A 47 -11.50 13.94 -12.76
C ASN A 47 -11.97 15.15 -13.58
N ALA A 48 -11.59 16.35 -13.19
CA ALA A 48 -12.01 17.59 -13.86
C ALA A 48 -11.41 17.71 -15.26
N THR A 49 -10.21 17.19 -15.49
CA THR A 49 -9.55 17.18 -16.80
C THR A 49 -10.03 16.05 -17.74
N GLY A 50 -10.74 15.04 -17.20
CA GLY A 50 -11.15 13.85 -17.96
C GLY A 50 -10.02 12.83 -18.19
N ASP A 51 -8.89 12.99 -17.49
CA ASP A 51 -7.74 12.08 -17.63
C ASP A 51 -8.05 10.69 -17.08
N ILE A 52 -8.88 10.60 -16.03
CA ILE A 52 -9.35 9.31 -15.48
C ILE A 52 -10.15 8.55 -16.55
N ASP A 53 -11.08 9.20 -17.24
CA ASP A 53 -11.88 8.55 -18.29
C ASP A 53 -11.00 8.07 -19.45
N SER A 54 -10.00 8.84 -19.82
CA SER A 54 -9.03 8.49 -20.86
C SER A 54 -8.19 7.28 -20.48
N LEU A 55 -7.73 7.23 -19.22
CA LEU A 55 -6.99 6.11 -18.62
C LEU A 55 -7.86 4.84 -18.60
N VAL A 56 -9.08 4.95 -18.10
CA VAL A 56 -10.03 3.83 -18.03
C VAL A 56 -10.29 3.26 -19.40
N LYS A 57 -10.55 4.10 -20.43
CA LYS A 57 -10.75 3.66 -21.81
C LYS A 57 -9.50 2.94 -22.35
N SER A 58 -8.32 3.47 -22.09
CA SER A 58 -7.06 2.85 -22.55
C SER A 58 -6.84 1.49 -21.88
N LEU A 59 -7.05 1.38 -20.58
CA LEU A 59 -6.91 0.13 -19.85
C LEU A 59 -7.95 -0.91 -20.27
N THR A 60 -9.21 -0.50 -20.43
CA THR A 60 -10.27 -1.39 -20.93
C THR A 60 -9.98 -1.88 -22.35
N GLY A 61 -9.43 -1.01 -23.21
CA GLY A 61 -8.98 -1.38 -24.54
C GLY A 61 -7.85 -2.41 -24.55
N LEU A 62 -6.90 -2.29 -23.62
CA LEU A 62 -5.78 -3.24 -23.47
C LEU A 62 -6.20 -4.58 -22.88
N THR A 63 -7.13 -4.57 -21.92
CA THR A 63 -7.56 -5.79 -21.21
C THR A 63 -8.69 -6.54 -21.92
N GLY A 64 -9.28 -5.95 -22.94
CA GLY A 64 -10.39 -6.56 -23.70
C GLY A 64 -11.61 -6.89 -22.83
N ASN A 65 -11.83 -6.16 -21.75
CA ASN A 65 -12.90 -6.36 -20.77
C ASN A 65 -12.84 -7.72 -20.02
N HIS A 66 -11.69 -8.39 -20.04
CA HIS A 66 -11.48 -9.64 -19.29
C HIS A 66 -11.16 -9.33 -17.82
N LYS A 67 -12.09 -9.69 -16.92
CA LYS A 67 -12.00 -9.42 -15.47
C LYS A 67 -10.64 -9.83 -14.87
N LEU A 68 -10.19 -11.06 -15.15
CA LEU A 68 -8.92 -11.57 -14.64
C LEU A 68 -7.70 -10.76 -15.14
N ILE A 69 -7.66 -10.45 -16.43
CA ILE A 69 -6.55 -9.68 -17.04
C ILE A 69 -6.54 -8.27 -16.43
N SER A 70 -7.70 -7.65 -16.27
CA SER A 70 -7.84 -6.34 -15.66
C SER A 70 -7.33 -6.33 -14.21
N ILE A 71 -7.66 -7.33 -13.40
CA ILE A 71 -7.17 -7.48 -12.02
C ILE A 71 -5.64 -7.61 -12.01
N ILE A 72 -5.06 -8.42 -12.89
CA ILE A 72 -3.60 -8.58 -12.99
C ILE A 72 -2.94 -7.24 -13.37
N VAL A 73 -3.49 -6.52 -14.33
CA VAL A 73 -2.99 -5.20 -14.73
C VAL A 73 -3.09 -4.20 -13.58
N MET A 74 -4.19 -4.20 -12.82
CA MET A 74 -4.33 -3.37 -11.62
C MET A 74 -3.26 -3.71 -10.58
N TYR A 75 -2.97 -4.98 -10.33
CA TYR A 75 -1.88 -5.38 -9.43
C TYR A 75 -0.51 -4.93 -9.94
N LEU A 76 -0.22 -5.03 -11.23
CA LEU A 76 1.05 -4.55 -11.79
C LEU A 76 1.21 -3.03 -11.63
N ILE A 77 0.15 -2.27 -11.89
CA ILE A 77 0.14 -0.82 -11.67
C ILE A 77 0.32 -0.52 -10.18
N GLY A 78 -0.46 -1.17 -9.31
CA GLY A 78 -0.35 -1.04 -7.87
C GLY A 78 1.08 -1.35 -7.40
N LEU A 79 1.66 -2.46 -7.84
CA LEU A 79 3.01 -2.87 -7.50
C LEU A 79 4.06 -1.80 -7.87
N ILE A 80 4.00 -1.26 -9.11
CA ILE A 80 4.94 -0.22 -9.55
C ILE A 80 4.83 1.03 -8.67
N VAL A 81 3.60 1.46 -8.38
CA VAL A 81 3.34 2.65 -7.54
C VAL A 81 3.82 2.41 -6.11
N THR A 82 3.46 1.27 -5.53
CA THR A 82 3.76 0.97 -4.12
C THR A 82 5.23 0.68 -3.87
N LEU A 83 5.92 0.02 -4.81
CA LEU A 83 7.37 -0.20 -4.72
C LEU A 83 8.14 1.13 -4.71
N GLY A 84 7.66 2.12 -5.48
CA GLY A 84 8.27 3.45 -5.53
C GLY A 84 8.02 4.29 -4.29
N ILE A 85 6.85 4.15 -3.66
CA ILE A 85 6.45 4.93 -2.48
C ILE A 85 6.91 4.26 -1.18
N GLY A 86 6.87 2.93 -1.11
CA GLY A 86 7.26 2.15 0.07
C GLY A 86 6.32 2.27 1.27
N SER A 87 5.09 2.77 1.08
CA SER A 87 4.12 2.97 2.16
C SER A 87 2.70 2.66 1.68
N SER A 88 2.03 1.71 2.33
CA SER A 88 0.63 1.38 2.05
C SER A 88 -0.29 2.58 2.29
N PHE A 89 -0.11 3.30 3.39
CA PHE A 89 -0.99 4.41 3.77
C PHE A 89 -0.97 5.54 2.73
N ALA A 90 0.21 5.86 2.20
CA ALA A 90 0.35 6.86 1.16
C ALA A 90 -0.20 6.38 -0.19
N THR A 91 -0.12 5.07 -0.45
CA THR A 91 -0.49 4.48 -1.75
C THR A 91 -1.99 4.26 -1.89
N ILE A 92 -2.70 3.88 -0.82
CA ILE A 92 -4.15 3.60 -0.86
C ILE A 92 -4.95 4.69 -1.57
N PRO A 93 -4.88 5.98 -1.19
CA PRO A 93 -5.68 7.01 -1.85
C PRO A 93 -5.29 7.24 -3.31
N ILE A 94 -4.01 7.05 -3.64
CA ILE A 94 -3.52 7.22 -5.01
C ILE A 94 -4.09 6.14 -5.92
N ILE A 95 -3.91 4.86 -5.56
CA ILE A 95 -4.41 3.76 -6.38
C ILE A 95 -5.95 3.67 -6.36
N ALA A 96 -6.60 4.03 -5.27
CA ALA A 96 -8.05 4.06 -5.20
C ALA A 96 -8.67 5.02 -6.22
N SER A 97 -8.05 6.18 -6.46
CA SER A 97 -8.50 7.14 -7.46
C SER A 97 -8.52 6.59 -8.88
N LEU A 98 -7.65 5.63 -9.17
CA LEU A 98 -7.57 4.93 -10.47
C LEU A 98 -8.38 3.64 -10.49
N PHE A 99 -8.32 2.86 -9.42
CA PHE A 99 -8.90 1.51 -9.38
C PHE A 99 -10.42 1.52 -9.23
N ILE A 100 -10.99 2.49 -8.52
CA ILE A 100 -12.44 2.59 -8.35
C ILE A 100 -13.14 2.80 -9.71
N PRO A 101 -12.81 3.83 -10.51
CA PRO A 101 -13.47 4.03 -11.79
C PRO A 101 -13.17 2.91 -12.80
N PHE A 102 -11.94 2.39 -12.82
CA PHE A 102 -11.60 1.30 -13.72
C PHE A 102 -12.31 0.00 -13.35
N GLY A 103 -12.29 -0.38 -12.07
CA GLY A 103 -12.97 -1.59 -11.60
C GLY A 103 -14.49 -1.53 -11.78
N ALA A 104 -15.10 -0.37 -11.56
CA ALA A 104 -16.51 -0.15 -11.85
C ALA A 104 -16.83 -0.35 -13.34
N SER A 105 -15.94 0.11 -14.25
CA SER A 105 -16.13 -0.05 -15.70
C SER A 105 -16.11 -1.49 -16.20
N ILE A 106 -15.43 -2.39 -15.46
CA ILE A 106 -15.35 -3.84 -15.77
C ILE A 106 -16.28 -4.69 -14.89
N GLY A 107 -17.15 -4.05 -14.12
CA GLY A 107 -18.18 -4.73 -13.31
C GLY A 107 -17.64 -5.43 -12.06
N LEU A 108 -16.56 -4.90 -11.44
CA LEU A 108 -16.12 -5.35 -10.11
C LEU A 108 -17.08 -4.82 -9.04
N ASP A 109 -17.45 -5.71 -8.10
CA ASP A 109 -18.22 -5.31 -6.93
C ASP A 109 -17.37 -4.46 -5.96
N THR A 110 -18.05 -3.72 -5.10
CA THR A 110 -17.38 -2.85 -4.11
C THR A 110 -16.46 -3.63 -3.18
N MET A 111 -16.86 -4.83 -2.75
CA MET A 111 -16.03 -5.66 -1.87
C MET A 111 -14.79 -6.18 -2.59
N ALA A 112 -14.93 -6.57 -3.86
CA ALA A 112 -13.80 -6.95 -4.71
C ALA A 112 -12.81 -5.79 -4.88
N LEU A 113 -13.31 -4.56 -5.09
CA LEU A 113 -12.48 -3.35 -5.17
C LEU A 113 -11.74 -3.04 -3.86
N ILE A 114 -12.42 -3.15 -2.72
CA ILE A 114 -11.78 -2.96 -1.41
C ILE A 114 -10.65 -3.98 -1.20
N ALA A 115 -10.91 -5.26 -1.49
CA ALA A 115 -9.91 -6.32 -1.40
C ALA A 115 -8.72 -6.05 -2.33
N LEU A 116 -8.99 -5.63 -3.57
CA LEU A 116 -7.97 -5.34 -4.57
C LEU A 116 -7.10 -4.14 -4.18
N ILE A 117 -7.71 -3.03 -3.76
CA ILE A 117 -6.98 -1.82 -3.33
C ILE A 117 -6.14 -2.12 -2.09
N GLY A 118 -6.73 -2.82 -1.11
CA GLY A 118 -6.02 -3.20 0.12
C GLY A 118 -4.80 -4.08 -0.16
N THR A 119 -4.96 -5.11 -0.99
CA THR A 119 -3.84 -6.00 -1.35
C THR A 119 -2.80 -5.29 -2.22
N ALA A 120 -3.22 -4.53 -3.22
CA ALA A 120 -2.31 -3.80 -4.11
C ALA A 120 -1.46 -2.78 -3.34
N SER A 121 -2.05 -2.08 -2.36
CA SER A 121 -1.30 -1.13 -1.52
C SER A 121 -0.31 -1.82 -0.57
N ALA A 122 -0.63 -3.01 -0.09
CA ALA A 122 0.25 -3.77 0.81
C ALA A 122 1.52 -4.32 0.11
N LEU A 123 1.51 -4.47 -1.21
CA LEU A 123 2.67 -4.95 -1.97
C LEU A 123 3.91 -4.05 -1.78
N GLY A 124 3.73 -2.75 -1.57
CA GLY A 124 4.83 -1.82 -1.33
C GLY A 124 5.49 -1.97 0.03
N ASP A 125 4.76 -2.41 1.04
CA ASP A 125 5.34 -2.55 2.38
C ASP A 125 6.25 -3.75 2.50
N SER A 126 5.85 -4.89 1.94
CA SER A 126 6.58 -6.15 2.15
C SER A 126 7.83 -6.29 1.29
N GLY A 127 7.88 -5.69 0.11
CA GLY A 127 8.94 -5.94 -0.88
C GLY A 127 9.67 -4.69 -1.36
N SER A 128 9.26 -3.49 -0.96
CA SER A 128 9.92 -2.26 -1.40
C SER A 128 11.23 -2.02 -0.66
N PRO A 129 12.30 -1.67 -1.40
CA PRO A 129 13.55 -1.23 -0.77
C PRO A 129 13.44 0.05 0.06
N ALA A 130 12.38 0.83 -0.15
CA ALA A 130 12.14 2.11 0.52
C ALA A 130 11.16 2.00 1.70
N SER A 131 10.62 0.78 1.97
CA SER A 131 9.65 0.59 3.04
C SER A 131 10.31 0.45 4.42
N ASP A 132 9.67 1.02 5.43
CA ASP A 132 10.07 0.83 6.83
C ASP A 132 10.03 -0.65 7.24
N SER A 133 9.13 -1.44 6.63
CA SER A 133 8.99 -2.88 6.86
C SER A 133 10.19 -3.70 6.36
N THR A 134 10.98 -3.17 5.44
CA THR A 134 12.21 -3.78 4.95
C THR A 134 13.46 -3.13 5.53
N LEU A 135 13.46 -1.81 5.68
CA LEU A 135 14.58 -1.05 6.23
C LEU A 135 14.82 -1.37 7.72
N GLY A 136 13.74 -1.49 8.51
CA GLY A 136 13.83 -1.81 9.93
C GLY A 136 14.51 -3.15 10.21
N PRO A 137 14.04 -4.28 9.63
CA PRO A 137 14.71 -5.57 9.75
C PRO A 137 16.16 -5.55 9.25
N THR A 138 16.43 -4.90 8.11
CA THR A 138 17.79 -4.78 7.60
C THR A 138 18.71 -4.06 8.59
N ALA A 139 18.26 -2.95 9.16
CA ALA A 139 19.06 -2.22 10.15
C ALA A 139 19.42 -3.07 11.38
N GLY A 140 18.47 -3.94 11.82
CA GLY A 140 18.72 -4.87 12.92
C GLY A 140 19.61 -6.06 12.56
N LEU A 141 19.50 -6.58 11.34
CA LEU A 141 20.23 -7.76 10.91
C LEU A 141 21.64 -7.45 10.39
N ASN A 142 21.90 -6.22 9.97
CA ASN A 142 23.18 -5.81 9.38
C ASN A 142 24.21 -5.30 10.41
N ILE A 143 24.19 -5.84 11.63
CA ILE A 143 25.14 -5.43 12.69
C ILE A 143 26.58 -5.78 12.32
N ASP A 144 26.81 -6.88 11.64
CA ASP A 144 28.15 -7.35 11.20
C ASP A 144 28.52 -6.86 9.78
N GLY A 145 27.64 -6.10 9.13
CA GLY A 145 27.87 -5.55 7.79
C GLY A 145 27.78 -6.57 6.65
N GLN A 146 27.27 -7.78 6.90
CA GLN A 146 27.19 -8.84 5.90
C GLN A 146 25.79 -8.97 5.25
N HIS A 147 24.77 -8.35 5.82
CA HIS A 147 23.40 -8.41 5.34
C HIS A 147 23.14 -7.41 4.21
N ASP A 148 22.86 -7.90 3.02
CA ASP A 148 22.47 -7.07 1.87
C ASP A 148 20.97 -6.79 1.88
N HIS A 149 20.62 -5.51 1.92
CA HIS A 149 19.22 -5.06 2.01
C HIS A 149 18.33 -5.60 0.90
N ILE A 150 18.80 -5.54 -0.33
CA ILE A 150 18.01 -5.98 -1.50
C ILE A 150 17.93 -7.49 -1.55
N ARG A 151 19.08 -8.15 -1.44
CA ARG A 151 19.22 -9.58 -1.66
C ARG A 151 18.66 -10.43 -0.54
N ASP A 152 18.89 -9.98 0.71
CA ASP A 152 18.60 -10.80 1.90
C ASP A 152 17.31 -10.37 2.61
N THR A 153 16.77 -9.17 2.29
CA THR A 153 15.48 -8.71 2.83
C THR A 153 14.43 -8.52 1.73
N CYS A 154 14.68 -7.64 0.73
CA CYS A 154 13.62 -7.25 -0.20
C CYS A 154 13.21 -8.40 -1.13
N ILE A 155 14.16 -9.14 -1.72
CA ILE A 155 13.86 -10.25 -2.63
C ILE A 155 13.13 -11.39 -1.92
N PRO A 156 13.58 -11.90 -0.76
CA PRO A 156 12.84 -12.92 -0.03
C PRO A 156 11.44 -12.44 0.37
N ASN A 157 11.32 -11.23 0.91
CA ASN A 157 10.01 -10.69 1.27
C ASN A 157 9.08 -10.57 0.06
N PHE A 158 9.58 -10.11 -1.09
CA PHE A 158 8.80 -10.07 -2.31
C PHE A 158 8.28 -11.46 -2.70
N LEU A 159 9.13 -12.47 -2.68
CA LEU A 159 8.75 -13.83 -3.06
C LEU A 159 7.76 -14.47 -2.08
N PHE A 160 8.00 -14.31 -0.77
CA PHE A 160 7.21 -15.00 0.25
C PHE A 160 5.95 -14.26 0.68
N TYR A 161 5.87 -12.93 0.48
CA TYR A 161 4.69 -12.14 0.84
C TYR A 161 3.97 -11.59 -0.38
N ASN A 162 4.66 -10.90 -1.29
CA ASN A 162 3.99 -10.23 -2.41
C ASN A 162 3.40 -11.22 -3.41
N VAL A 163 4.12 -12.28 -3.76
CA VAL A 163 3.61 -13.29 -4.71
C VAL A 163 2.37 -14.00 -4.15
N PRO A 164 2.37 -14.56 -2.93
CA PRO A 164 1.15 -15.10 -2.34
C PRO A 164 0.03 -14.07 -2.20
N LEU A 165 0.35 -12.84 -1.80
CA LEU A 165 -0.65 -11.77 -1.66
C LEU A 165 -1.33 -11.45 -2.98
N MET A 166 -0.59 -11.38 -4.09
CA MET A 166 -1.15 -11.21 -5.43
C MET A 166 -2.05 -12.38 -5.84
N ILE A 167 -1.63 -13.61 -5.56
CA ILE A 167 -2.42 -14.81 -5.89
C ILE A 167 -3.73 -14.82 -5.10
N PHE A 168 -3.66 -14.74 -3.77
CA PHE A 168 -4.83 -14.80 -2.92
C PHE A 168 -5.73 -13.56 -3.08
N GLY A 169 -5.15 -12.38 -3.28
CA GLY A 169 -5.90 -11.17 -3.58
C GLY A 169 -6.63 -11.23 -4.93
N THR A 170 -6.03 -11.86 -5.94
CA THR A 170 -6.69 -12.13 -7.23
C THR A 170 -7.88 -13.07 -7.03
N ILE A 171 -7.70 -14.16 -6.29
CA ILE A 171 -8.78 -15.09 -5.97
C ILE A 171 -9.91 -14.36 -5.23
N ALA A 172 -9.59 -13.58 -4.21
CA ALA A 172 -10.57 -12.80 -3.46
C ALA A 172 -11.34 -11.83 -4.37
N ALA A 173 -10.66 -11.07 -5.21
CA ALA A 173 -11.29 -10.12 -6.13
C ALA A 173 -12.14 -10.80 -7.25
N MET A 174 -11.88 -12.07 -7.52
CA MET A 174 -12.68 -12.85 -8.49
C MET A 174 -13.91 -13.50 -7.87
N VAL A 175 -13.87 -13.80 -6.57
CA VAL A 175 -14.95 -14.51 -5.85
C VAL A 175 -15.94 -13.53 -5.22
N LEU A 176 -15.43 -12.37 -4.76
CA LEU A 176 -16.26 -11.28 -4.23
C LEU A 176 -16.90 -10.47 -5.37
#